data_14b8f2510c48041d8c054a7a128cbf95
#
_entry.id   14b8f2510c48041d8c054a7a128cbf95
#
_cell.length_a   1.000
_cell.length_b   1.000
_cell.length_c   1.000
_cell.angle_alpha   90.00
_cell.angle_beta   90.00
_cell.angle_gamma   90.00
#
_symmetry.space_group_name_H-M   'P 1'
#
loop_
_entity.id
_entity.type
_entity.pdbx_description
1 polymer ?
#
loop_
_entity_poly.entity_id
_entity_poly.type
_entity_poly.pdbx_seq_one_letter_code
_entity_poly.pdbx_strand_id
1 'polypeptide(L)'
;MKGSKHHNKSNHGSPHGEALTTRSSPILEISYLFAEMVQHGLRCITFCKTRKLSELVLCYTREILQVTAPALAGTICAYRGGYNPQDRRKIESDLFGGKLWGVAATNALELGIDVGHIDATLHLGFPGSIASLWQQAGRSGRRGRPSLAIYVAFEGPLDQYFMRFPNKLFQHPVEHVLVDADNEKVLEQHIACAALELPLCLEYDEYHFGSHLNNAIMNLKNKGSLVISPENLWSYIGPEEKPSRAFSIRMIESEKYKVIEKFSNEILEEIEDSRAFFQVYEGAVYMHQGKTYLVEALDLSLKVAFCLKADLKYFTKTRDYTDIHVIGGNLAYPQVKTTEPDKMATTAQANTCTVTTKWFGFYRIWRASNQIFDSVELNLPSFSYESQAFWIRVPPSIRKAVDIQKLPFRAGQHAASHALLNVVPL
;
A
#
# COMPACT_ATOMS: atom_id res chain seq x y z
N MET A 1 39.88 15.86 70.57
CA MET A 1 41.07 16.51 69.94
C MET A 1 40.93 16.46 68.44
N LYS A 2 40.96 17.66 67.79
CA LYS A 2 41.33 17.97 66.40
C LYS A 2 40.48 17.27 65.32
N GLY A 3 39.87 17.90 64.34
CA GLY A 3 39.91 19.30 63.89
C GLY A 3 39.23 19.35 62.57
N SER A 4 38.41 20.33 62.42
CA SER A 4 37.69 20.79 61.23
C SER A 4 38.56 20.98 59.98
N LYS A 5 37.94 20.74 58.75
CA LYS A 5 38.09 21.68 57.65
C LYS A 5 36.93 21.52 56.67
N HIS A 6 36.10 22.54 56.60
CA HIS A 6 35.18 22.86 55.50
C HIS A 6 35.93 23.07 54.19
N HIS A 7 35.43 22.48 53.11
CA HIS A 7 35.62 23.01 51.78
C HIS A 7 34.29 23.08 51.03
N ASN A 8 33.80 24.30 50.94
CA ASN A 8 32.80 24.74 50.00
C ASN A 8 33.29 24.50 48.57
N LYS A 9 32.53 23.77 47.77
CA LYS A 9 32.58 23.85 46.33
C LYS A 9 31.20 24.19 45.81
N SER A 10 31.13 25.35 45.23
CA SER A 10 30.03 25.96 44.51
C SER A 10 29.46 25.03 43.46
N ASN A 11 28.17 24.73 43.59
CA ASN A 11 27.30 24.18 42.56
C ASN A 11 27.05 25.26 41.50
N HIS A 12 27.62 25.08 40.32
CA HIS A 12 27.04 25.68 39.11
C HIS A 12 26.04 24.66 38.53
N GLY A 13 24.75 24.95 38.77
CA GLY A 13 23.64 24.27 38.15
C GLY A 13 23.63 24.60 36.66
N SER A 14 23.65 23.57 35.84
CA SER A 14 23.22 23.63 34.45
C SER A 14 21.74 23.30 34.40
N PRO A 15 20.86 24.20 33.97
CA PRO A 15 19.47 23.93 33.74
C PRO A 15 19.26 23.57 32.27
N HIS A 16 19.43 22.36 31.89
CA HIS A 16 18.78 21.79 30.69
C HIS A 16 18.44 20.36 30.96
N GLY A 17 17.38 20.16 31.76
CA GLY A 17 16.58 18.95 31.67
C GLY A 17 15.83 19.02 30.35
N GLU A 18 16.36 18.39 29.30
CA GLU A 18 15.56 18.03 28.15
C GLU A 18 14.44 17.11 28.64
N ALA A 19 13.24 17.65 28.74
CA ALA A 19 12.04 16.88 28.86
C ALA A 19 12.03 15.94 27.65
N LEU A 20 12.29 14.67 27.85
CA LEU A 20 11.99 13.61 26.90
C LEU A 20 10.48 13.68 26.61
N THR A 21 10.11 14.49 25.63
CA THR A 21 8.78 14.47 25.04
C THR A 21 8.62 13.09 24.42
N THR A 22 7.95 12.19 25.11
CA THR A 22 7.49 10.93 24.56
C THR A 22 6.63 11.26 23.36
N ARG A 23 7.16 11.08 22.15
CA ARG A 23 6.40 11.31 20.91
C ARG A 23 5.22 10.35 20.91
N SER A 24 4.03 10.89 20.73
CA SER A 24 2.82 10.11 20.54
C SER A 24 2.90 9.31 19.24
N SER A 25 2.30 8.11 19.22
CA SER A 25 2.22 7.33 18.00
C SER A 25 1.42 8.11 16.94
N PRO A 26 1.91 8.27 15.68
CA PRO A 26 1.16 8.95 14.60
C PRO A 26 -0.24 8.40 14.39
N ILE A 27 -0.44 7.09 14.64
CA ILE A 27 -1.76 6.44 14.55
C ILE A 27 -2.70 6.97 15.65
N LEU A 28 -2.21 7.13 16.86
CA LEU A 28 -3.00 7.71 17.94
C LEU A 28 -3.29 9.19 17.70
N GLU A 29 -2.29 9.94 17.26
CA GLU A 29 -2.43 11.37 16.98
C GLU A 29 -3.51 11.62 15.93
N ILE A 30 -3.46 10.91 14.79
CA ILE A 30 -4.49 11.06 13.76
C ILE A 30 -5.86 10.59 14.25
N SER A 31 -5.92 9.60 15.15
CA SER A 31 -7.17 9.12 15.73
C SER A 31 -7.81 10.14 16.67
N TYR A 32 -7.01 10.89 17.44
CA TYR A 32 -7.48 12.03 18.22
C TYR A 32 -7.99 13.15 17.32
N LEU A 33 -7.25 13.54 16.30
CA LEU A 33 -7.67 14.56 15.32
C LEU A 33 -8.98 14.15 14.62
N PHE A 34 -9.11 12.88 14.24
CA PHE A 34 -10.32 12.36 13.64
C PHE A 34 -11.52 12.45 14.58
N ALA A 35 -11.33 12.07 15.86
CA ALA A 35 -12.38 12.20 16.87
C ALA A 35 -12.79 13.66 17.10
N GLU A 36 -11.82 14.59 17.18
CA GLU A 36 -12.05 16.02 17.33
C GLU A 36 -12.86 16.59 16.14
N MET A 37 -12.46 16.25 14.88
CA MET A 37 -13.24 16.71 13.71
C MET A 37 -14.71 16.27 13.81
N VAL A 38 -14.96 15.00 14.14
CA VAL A 38 -16.31 14.47 14.28
C VAL A 38 -17.08 15.13 15.43
N GLN A 39 -16.46 15.38 16.57
CA GLN A 39 -17.06 16.05 17.73
C GLN A 39 -17.45 17.51 17.42
N HIS A 40 -16.67 18.17 16.59
CA HIS A 40 -16.97 19.52 16.12
C HIS A 40 -17.97 19.58 14.94
N GLY A 41 -18.58 18.47 14.58
CA GLY A 41 -19.57 18.39 13.51
C GLY A 41 -18.96 18.56 12.11
N LEU A 42 -17.68 18.25 11.94
CA LEU A 42 -17.01 18.27 10.65
C LEU A 42 -17.03 16.88 10.03
N ARG A 43 -17.46 16.81 8.78
CA ARG A 43 -17.40 15.56 8.01
C ARG A 43 -16.00 15.37 7.44
N CYS A 44 -15.39 14.22 7.71
CA CYS A 44 -13.99 14.01 7.34
C CYS A 44 -13.68 12.62 6.80
N ILE A 45 -12.62 12.57 6.00
CA ILE A 45 -12.02 11.31 5.52
C ILE A 45 -10.60 11.25 6.04
N THR A 46 -10.24 10.15 6.71
CA THR A 46 -8.88 9.87 7.14
C THR A 46 -8.26 8.85 6.21
N PHE A 47 -7.28 9.27 5.40
CA PHE A 47 -6.59 8.41 4.46
C PHE A 47 -5.44 7.67 5.11
N CYS A 48 -5.39 6.34 4.90
CA CYS A 48 -4.41 5.42 5.47
C CYS A 48 -3.75 4.60 4.36
N LYS A 49 -2.45 4.35 4.45
CA LYS A 49 -1.68 3.61 3.43
C LYS A 49 -2.09 2.14 3.29
N THR A 50 -2.59 1.51 4.35
CA THR A 50 -2.91 0.08 4.35
C THR A 50 -4.29 -0.18 4.92
N ARG A 51 -4.89 -1.32 4.50
CA ARG A 51 -6.17 -1.82 5.01
C ARG A 51 -6.15 -1.93 6.54
N LYS A 52 -5.06 -2.44 7.09
CA LYS A 52 -4.87 -2.59 8.54
C LYS A 52 -4.83 -1.24 9.28
N LEU A 53 -4.13 -0.24 8.72
CA LEU A 53 -4.09 1.09 9.33
C LEU A 53 -5.46 1.75 9.36
N SER A 54 -6.29 1.60 8.32
CA SER A 54 -7.65 2.15 8.33
C SER A 54 -8.53 1.53 9.42
N GLU A 55 -8.39 0.22 9.65
CA GLU A 55 -9.10 -0.47 10.73
C GLU A 55 -8.59 -0.05 12.12
N LEU A 56 -7.27 0.08 12.30
CA LEU A 56 -6.68 0.54 13.57
C LEU A 56 -7.11 1.95 13.92
N VAL A 57 -7.06 2.88 12.96
CA VAL A 57 -7.52 4.27 13.15
C VAL A 57 -9.00 4.27 13.53
N LEU A 58 -9.84 3.48 12.84
CA LEU A 58 -11.26 3.35 13.22
C LEU A 58 -11.42 2.86 14.66
N CYS A 59 -10.68 1.80 15.05
CA CYS A 59 -10.79 1.25 16.42
C CYS A 59 -10.38 2.28 17.46
N TYR A 60 -9.25 2.94 17.30
CA TYR A 60 -8.78 3.96 18.25
C TYR A 60 -9.71 5.16 18.30
N THR A 61 -10.18 5.66 17.16
CA THR A 61 -11.12 6.77 17.13
C THR A 61 -12.44 6.41 17.81
N ARG A 62 -12.96 5.20 17.62
CA ARG A 62 -14.15 4.72 18.33
C ARG A 62 -13.93 4.63 19.85
N GLU A 63 -12.79 4.10 20.29
CA GLU A 63 -12.44 4.05 21.72
C GLU A 63 -12.38 5.46 22.34
N ILE A 64 -11.80 6.44 21.64
CA ILE A 64 -11.78 7.84 22.07
C ILE A 64 -13.20 8.40 22.13
N LEU A 65 -14.00 8.24 21.08
CA LEU A 65 -15.37 8.74 21.03
C LEU A 65 -16.29 8.06 22.06
N GLN A 66 -16.08 6.78 22.36
CA GLN A 66 -16.86 6.11 23.41
C GLN A 66 -16.71 6.77 24.79
N VAL A 67 -15.55 7.40 25.06
CA VAL A 67 -15.29 8.13 26.31
C VAL A 67 -15.75 9.59 26.21
N THR A 68 -15.49 10.25 25.10
CA THR A 68 -15.67 11.70 24.95
C THR A 68 -17.03 12.10 24.38
N ALA A 69 -17.58 11.31 23.46
CA ALA A 69 -18.86 11.56 22.77
C ALA A 69 -19.51 10.24 22.30
N PRO A 70 -20.05 9.41 23.21
CA PRO A 70 -20.52 8.04 22.91
C PRO A 70 -21.53 7.95 21.76
N ALA A 71 -22.39 8.95 21.62
CA ALA A 71 -23.40 9.01 20.54
C ALA A 71 -22.78 9.07 19.14
N LEU A 72 -21.55 9.57 19.02
CA LEU A 72 -20.85 9.72 17.73
C LEU A 72 -20.00 8.49 17.38
N ALA A 73 -19.71 7.58 18.29
CA ALA A 73 -18.87 6.41 18.02
C ALA A 73 -19.43 5.48 16.92
N GLY A 74 -20.75 5.49 16.72
CA GLY A 74 -21.44 4.75 15.67
C GLY A 74 -21.48 5.47 14.31
N THR A 75 -21.11 6.75 14.25
CA THR A 75 -21.19 7.57 13.02
C THR A 75 -19.90 7.56 12.20
N ILE A 76 -18.94 6.73 12.57
CA ILE A 76 -17.68 6.55 11.84
C ILE A 76 -17.51 5.10 11.40
N CYS A 77 -16.86 4.89 10.26
CA CYS A 77 -16.55 3.55 9.76
C CYS A 77 -15.19 3.51 9.06
N ALA A 78 -14.74 2.30 8.68
CA ALA A 78 -13.64 2.12 7.73
C ALA A 78 -14.18 1.89 6.32
N TYR A 79 -13.38 2.26 5.30
CA TYR A 79 -13.65 1.96 3.89
C TYR A 79 -12.38 1.54 3.18
N ARG A 80 -12.39 0.33 2.60
CA ARG A 80 -11.22 -0.23 1.92
C ARG A 80 -11.61 -1.20 0.81
N GLY A 81 -10.66 -1.39 -0.13
CA GLY A 81 -10.82 -2.37 -1.20
C GLY A 81 -10.85 -3.77 -0.65
N GLY A 82 -11.51 -4.57 -0.34
CA GLY A 82 -11.55 -5.92 0.23
C GLY A 82 -12.89 -6.19 0.91
N TYR A 83 -13.64 -5.14 1.24
CA TYR A 83 -15.03 -5.28 1.66
C TYR A 83 -15.89 -5.76 0.50
N ASN A 84 -16.90 -6.56 0.80
CA ASN A 84 -17.82 -7.02 -0.22
C ASN A 84 -18.55 -5.83 -0.89
N PRO A 85 -19.04 -5.97 -2.13
CA PRO A 85 -19.66 -4.87 -2.86
C PRO A 85 -20.91 -4.28 -2.18
N GLN A 86 -21.65 -5.09 -1.41
CA GLN A 86 -22.86 -4.64 -0.71
C GLN A 86 -22.51 -3.72 0.45
N ASP A 87 -21.51 -4.10 1.26
CA ASP A 87 -21.01 -3.28 2.37
C ASP A 87 -20.42 -1.97 1.86
N ARG A 88 -19.64 -1.99 0.79
CA ARG A 88 -19.10 -0.75 0.20
C ARG A 88 -20.21 0.20 -0.24
N ARG A 89 -21.22 -0.29 -0.98
CA ARG A 89 -22.35 0.52 -1.41
C ARG A 89 -23.13 1.10 -0.24
N LYS A 90 -23.30 0.32 0.83
CA LYS A 90 -23.94 0.78 2.07
C LYS A 90 -23.17 1.92 2.72
N ILE A 91 -21.86 1.74 2.90
CA ILE A 91 -20.99 2.79 3.48
C ILE A 91 -21.00 4.05 2.62
N GLU A 92 -20.91 3.91 1.30
CA GLU A 92 -21.02 5.02 0.36
C GLU A 92 -22.35 5.74 0.50
N SER A 93 -23.47 5.03 0.50
CA SER A 93 -24.81 5.60 0.68
C SER A 93 -24.98 6.31 2.03
N ASP A 94 -24.45 5.74 3.11
CA ASP A 94 -24.52 6.33 4.45
C ASP A 94 -23.60 7.57 4.58
N LEU A 95 -22.44 7.57 3.88
CA LEU A 95 -21.59 8.75 3.79
C LEU A 95 -22.24 9.87 2.98
N PHE A 96 -22.80 9.56 1.81
CA PHE A 96 -23.49 10.55 0.96
C PHE A 96 -24.75 11.11 1.63
N GLY A 97 -25.52 10.24 2.27
CA GLY A 97 -26.75 10.60 3.00
C GLY A 97 -26.49 11.34 4.31
N GLY A 98 -25.24 11.57 4.71
CA GLY A 98 -24.90 12.31 5.92
C GLY A 98 -25.11 11.55 7.22
N LYS A 99 -25.33 10.25 7.19
CA LYS A 99 -25.39 9.40 8.39
C LYS A 99 -24.03 9.15 9.00
N LEU A 100 -22.98 9.10 8.16
CA LEU A 100 -21.60 9.00 8.60
C LEU A 100 -20.96 10.39 8.65
N TRP A 101 -20.31 10.68 9.77
CA TRP A 101 -19.51 11.88 9.99
C TRP A 101 -18.06 11.69 9.62
N GLY A 102 -17.59 10.43 9.58
CA GLY A 102 -16.23 10.20 9.23
C GLY A 102 -15.92 8.79 8.71
N VAL A 103 -14.91 8.70 7.86
CA VAL A 103 -14.49 7.45 7.26
C VAL A 103 -12.97 7.33 7.32
N ALA A 104 -12.45 6.24 7.90
CA ALA A 104 -11.04 5.86 7.79
C ALA A 104 -10.87 5.00 6.53
N ALA A 105 -10.24 5.56 5.49
CA ALA A 105 -10.18 4.94 4.17
C ALA A 105 -8.75 4.64 3.72
N THR A 106 -8.61 3.67 2.84
CA THR A 106 -7.43 3.56 1.97
C THR A 106 -7.60 4.46 0.74
N ASN A 107 -6.69 4.37 -0.24
CA ASN A 107 -6.83 5.05 -1.52
C ASN A 107 -8.11 4.69 -2.31
N ALA A 108 -8.92 3.77 -1.81
CA ALA A 108 -10.19 3.39 -2.44
C ALA A 108 -11.22 4.55 -2.55
N LEU A 109 -11.09 5.61 -1.71
CA LEU A 109 -11.88 6.85 -1.81
C LEU A 109 -11.14 8.01 -2.51
N GLU A 110 -9.93 7.76 -3.02
CA GLU A 110 -9.12 8.78 -3.69
C GLU A 110 -9.68 9.18 -5.05
N LEU A 111 -10.19 8.20 -5.82
CA LEU A 111 -10.64 8.38 -7.19
C LEU A 111 -12.08 7.87 -7.42
N GLY A 112 -12.76 8.48 -8.37
CA GLY A 112 -13.96 7.92 -9.01
C GLY A 112 -15.28 8.02 -8.23
N ILE A 113 -15.27 8.54 -7.00
CA ILE A 113 -16.49 8.63 -6.17
C ILE A 113 -16.78 10.08 -5.81
N ASP A 114 -17.99 10.53 -6.04
CA ASP A 114 -18.46 11.82 -5.48
C ASP A 114 -18.87 11.60 -4.02
N VAL A 115 -17.97 11.92 -3.10
CA VAL A 115 -18.16 11.70 -1.66
C VAL A 115 -19.07 12.77 -1.00
N GLY A 116 -19.70 13.62 -1.80
CA GLY A 116 -20.57 14.67 -1.29
C GLY A 116 -19.79 15.76 -0.54
N HIS A 117 -20.40 16.29 0.53
CA HIS A 117 -19.78 17.35 1.32
C HIS A 117 -18.84 16.79 2.38
N ILE A 118 -17.55 17.06 2.23
CA ILE A 118 -16.49 16.74 3.18
C ILE A 118 -15.80 18.04 3.58
N ASP A 119 -15.66 18.29 4.88
CA ASP A 119 -15.07 19.50 5.44
C ASP A 119 -13.57 19.35 5.62
N ALA A 120 -13.10 18.15 6.00
CA ALA A 120 -11.69 17.91 6.27
C ALA A 120 -11.20 16.58 5.71
N THR A 121 -9.92 16.54 5.32
CA THR A 121 -9.17 15.32 5.04
C THR A 121 -7.96 15.20 5.96
N LEU A 122 -7.74 14.03 6.50
CA LEU A 122 -6.61 13.67 7.33
C LEU A 122 -5.76 12.65 6.60
N HIS A 123 -4.44 12.82 6.59
CA HIS A 123 -3.52 11.97 5.85
C HIS A 123 -2.50 11.33 6.78
N LEU A 124 -2.59 10.01 6.99
CA LEU A 124 -1.64 9.25 7.82
C LEU A 124 -0.44 8.81 7.00
N GLY A 125 0.60 9.61 7.03
CA GLY A 125 1.82 9.45 6.25
C GLY A 125 1.67 9.84 4.78
N PHE A 126 2.79 9.96 4.07
CA PHE A 126 2.84 10.32 2.65
C PHE A 126 2.25 9.19 1.79
N PRO A 127 1.26 9.43 0.92
CA PRO A 127 0.54 8.38 0.19
C PRO A 127 1.35 7.67 -0.91
N GLY A 128 2.56 8.15 -1.21
CA GLY A 128 3.44 7.58 -2.23
C GLY A 128 3.73 8.54 -3.37
N SER A 129 2.80 9.45 -3.70
CA SER A 129 3.00 10.50 -4.68
C SER A 129 2.34 11.81 -4.25
N ILE A 130 2.83 12.93 -4.78
CA ILE A 130 2.23 14.25 -4.59
C ILE A 130 0.85 14.30 -5.26
N ALA A 131 0.71 13.67 -6.43
CA ALA A 131 -0.55 13.53 -7.12
C ALA A 131 -1.62 12.89 -6.23
N SER A 132 -1.29 11.76 -5.60
CA SER A 132 -2.18 11.06 -4.68
C SER A 132 -2.56 11.93 -3.48
N LEU A 133 -1.60 12.65 -2.88
CA LEU A 133 -1.88 13.56 -1.77
C LEU A 133 -2.89 14.65 -2.17
N TRP A 134 -2.70 15.27 -3.34
CA TRP A 134 -3.63 16.29 -3.83
C TRP A 134 -5.00 15.73 -4.21
N GLN A 135 -5.08 14.52 -4.77
CA GLN A 135 -6.34 13.84 -5.06
C GLN A 135 -7.12 13.53 -3.79
N GLN A 136 -6.43 13.07 -2.74
CA GLN A 136 -7.01 12.83 -1.42
C GLN A 136 -7.46 14.14 -0.76
N ALA A 137 -6.59 15.16 -0.72
CA ALA A 137 -6.93 16.48 -0.16
C ALA A 137 -8.10 17.13 -0.92
N GLY A 138 -8.16 16.97 -2.23
CA GLY A 138 -9.24 17.45 -3.10
C GLY A 138 -10.59 16.75 -2.90
N ARG A 139 -10.71 15.79 -1.97
CA ARG A 139 -11.98 15.24 -1.54
C ARG A 139 -12.77 16.20 -0.65
N SER A 140 -12.10 17.15 0.00
CA SER A 140 -12.72 18.24 0.76
C SER A 140 -12.76 19.55 -0.04
N GLY A 141 -13.52 20.54 0.45
CA GLY A 141 -13.52 21.90 -0.10
C GLY A 141 -14.31 22.09 -1.40
N ARG A 142 -15.17 21.18 -1.77
CA ARG A 142 -16.04 21.31 -2.94
C ARG A 142 -17.11 22.39 -2.73
N ARG A 143 -17.56 23.02 -3.83
CA ARG A 143 -18.60 24.06 -3.84
C ARG A 143 -18.21 25.37 -3.15
N GLY A 144 -16.91 25.75 -3.20
CA GLY A 144 -16.44 27.06 -2.73
C GLY A 144 -16.45 27.23 -1.20
N ARG A 145 -16.54 26.15 -0.42
CA ARG A 145 -16.45 26.21 1.04
C ARG A 145 -15.02 26.03 1.50
N PRO A 146 -14.60 26.70 2.60
CA PRO A 146 -13.34 26.44 3.24
C PRO A 146 -13.22 24.97 3.65
N SER A 147 -12.02 24.40 3.52
CA SER A 147 -11.75 23.03 3.92
C SER A 147 -10.36 22.93 4.56
N LEU A 148 -10.15 21.85 5.28
CA LEU A 148 -8.90 21.58 5.99
C LEU A 148 -8.31 20.27 5.49
N ALA A 149 -7.00 20.26 5.19
CA ALA A 149 -6.23 19.05 4.95
C ALA A 149 -5.09 18.98 5.98
N ILE A 150 -5.02 17.90 6.74
CA ILE A 150 -4.02 17.69 7.78
C ILE A 150 -3.16 16.48 7.42
N TYR A 151 -1.85 16.67 7.38
CA TYR A 151 -0.87 15.61 7.16
C TYR A 151 -0.18 15.24 8.47
N VAL A 152 -0.32 14.01 8.92
CA VAL A 152 0.33 13.44 10.10
C VAL A 152 1.44 12.52 9.64
N ALA A 153 2.68 12.94 9.88
CA ALA A 153 3.89 12.28 9.40
C ALA A 153 4.28 11.08 10.28
N PHE A 154 4.73 9.99 9.64
CA PHE A 154 5.48 8.95 10.33
C PHE A 154 6.92 9.38 10.62
N GLU A 155 7.64 8.59 11.43
CA GLU A 155 9.08 8.81 11.70
C GLU A 155 9.98 8.42 10.52
N GLY A 156 9.41 7.87 9.45
CA GLY A 156 10.15 7.45 8.25
C GLY A 156 10.85 8.63 7.55
N PRO A 157 11.99 8.38 6.88
CA PRO A 157 12.82 9.43 6.30
C PRO A 157 12.09 10.37 5.34
N LEU A 158 11.17 9.83 4.52
CA LEU A 158 10.44 10.60 3.53
C LEU A 158 9.42 11.54 4.17
N ASP A 159 8.65 11.05 5.15
CA ASP A 159 7.70 11.87 5.90
C ASP A 159 8.43 13.00 6.62
N GLN A 160 9.57 12.69 7.29
CA GLN A 160 10.37 13.68 7.99
C GLN A 160 11.05 14.69 7.03
N TYR A 161 11.38 14.27 5.81
CA TYR A 161 11.88 15.19 4.79
C TYR A 161 10.83 16.23 4.42
N PHE A 162 9.58 15.84 4.18
CA PHE A 162 8.51 16.78 3.87
C PHE A 162 8.16 17.69 5.05
N MET A 163 8.26 17.20 6.29
CA MET A 163 8.09 18.04 7.47
C MET A 163 9.17 19.13 7.59
N ARG A 164 10.40 18.82 7.19
CA ARG A 164 11.50 19.81 7.16
C ARG A 164 11.40 20.77 5.98
N PHE A 165 10.93 20.29 4.85
CA PHE A 165 10.89 21.04 3.60
C PHE A 165 9.47 21.04 3.00
N PRO A 166 8.49 21.69 3.67
CA PRO A 166 7.10 21.66 3.23
C PRO A 166 6.89 22.21 1.82
N ASN A 167 7.72 23.14 1.37
CA ASN A 167 7.70 23.67 0.01
C ASN A 167 7.91 22.56 -1.06
N LYS A 168 8.66 21.52 -0.72
CA LYS A 168 8.84 20.36 -1.61
C LYS A 168 7.56 19.53 -1.78
N LEU A 169 6.64 19.63 -0.83
CA LEU A 169 5.34 18.99 -0.89
C LEU A 169 4.29 19.87 -1.62
N PHE A 170 4.26 21.16 -1.31
CA PHE A 170 3.20 22.06 -1.76
C PHE A 170 3.50 22.83 -3.05
N GLN A 171 4.77 23.03 -3.39
CA GLN A 171 5.19 23.82 -4.57
C GLN A 171 5.84 22.98 -5.67
N HIS A 172 6.04 21.68 -5.42
CA HIS A 172 6.56 20.77 -6.43
C HIS A 172 5.45 20.36 -7.41
N PRO A 173 5.74 20.27 -8.72
CA PRO A 173 4.79 19.70 -9.66
C PRO A 173 4.48 18.23 -9.31
N VAL A 174 3.30 17.76 -9.70
CA VAL A 174 2.94 16.36 -9.59
C VAL A 174 3.86 15.50 -10.47
N GLU A 175 4.04 14.25 -10.10
CA GLU A 175 4.87 13.29 -10.80
C GLU A 175 4.34 13.05 -12.22
N HIS A 176 5.25 12.81 -13.17
CA HIS A 176 4.88 12.37 -14.51
C HIS A 176 4.32 10.95 -14.45
N VAL A 177 3.23 10.72 -15.17
CA VAL A 177 2.69 9.37 -15.35
C VAL A 177 3.50 8.69 -16.46
N LEU A 178 4.07 7.54 -16.13
CA LEU A 178 4.72 6.66 -17.09
C LEU A 178 3.77 5.48 -17.36
N VAL A 179 3.37 5.30 -18.61
CA VAL A 179 2.48 4.22 -19.03
C VAL A 179 3.24 3.34 -20.00
N ASP A 180 3.30 2.04 -19.70
CA ASP A 180 3.77 1.03 -20.66
C ASP A 180 2.60 0.61 -21.56
N ALA A 181 2.43 1.34 -22.65
CA ALA A 181 1.36 1.06 -23.62
C ALA A 181 1.61 -0.25 -24.39
N ASP A 182 2.84 -0.72 -24.44
CA ASP A 182 3.26 -1.92 -25.18
C ASP A 182 3.32 -3.17 -24.29
N ASN A 183 2.73 -3.15 -23.09
CA ASN A 183 2.69 -4.30 -22.21
C ASN A 183 1.90 -5.46 -22.83
N GLU A 184 2.61 -6.46 -23.32
CA GLU A 184 2.02 -7.59 -24.05
C GLU A 184 0.95 -8.34 -23.26
N LYS A 185 1.12 -8.53 -21.95
CA LYS A 185 0.15 -9.24 -21.12
C LYS A 185 -1.17 -8.48 -20.97
N VAL A 186 -1.09 -7.17 -20.79
CA VAL A 186 -2.26 -6.30 -20.72
C VAL A 186 -2.92 -6.24 -22.09
N LEU A 187 -2.12 -6.08 -23.15
CA LEU A 187 -2.61 -6.02 -24.53
C LEU A 187 -3.39 -7.28 -24.93
N GLU A 188 -2.85 -8.48 -24.66
CA GLU A 188 -3.57 -9.75 -24.94
C GLU A 188 -4.96 -9.77 -24.30
N GLN A 189 -5.09 -9.33 -23.03
CA GLN A 189 -6.37 -9.27 -22.33
C GLN A 189 -7.36 -8.32 -23.00
N HIS A 190 -6.87 -7.14 -23.39
CA HIS A 190 -7.68 -6.14 -24.08
C HIS A 190 -8.09 -6.60 -25.49
N ILE A 191 -7.20 -7.25 -26.23
CA ILE A 191 -7.49 -7.80 -27.57
C ILE A 191 -8.59 -8.88 -27.49
N ALA A 192 -8.57 -9.74 -26.46
CA ALA A 192 -9.63 -10.72 -26.27
C ALA A 192 -11.00 -10.05 -26.05
N CYS A 193 -11.05 -8.97 -25.27
CA CYS A 193 -12.28 -8.21 -25.06
C CYS A 193 -12.74 -7.49 -26.33
N ALA A 194 -11.81 -6.83 -27.04
CA ALA A 194 -12.11 -6.12 -28.26
C ALA A 194 -12.63 -7.05 -29.38
N ALA A 195 -12.00 -8.22 -29.55
CA ALA A 195 -12.41 -9.21 -30.55
C ALA A 195 -13.79 -9.84 -30.26
N LEU A 196 -14.25 -9.80 -28.99
CA LEU A 196 -15.62 -10.18 -28.65
C LEU A 196 -16.64 -9.08 -29.01
N GLU A 197 -16.27 -7.82 -28.80
CA GLU A 197 -17.13 -6.66 -29.09
C GLU A 197 -17.29 -6.45 -30.61
N LEU A 198 -16.18 -6.53 -31.35
CA LEU A 198 -16.12 -6.39 -32.80
C LEU A 198 -14.95 -7.20 -33.36
N PRO A 199 -15.14 -7.99 -34.44
CA PRO A 199 -14.05 -8.70 -35.09
C PRO A 199 -12.92 -7.75 -35.51
N LEU A 200 -11.68 -8.11 -35.19
CA LEU A 200 -10.50 -7.26 -35.42
C LEU A 200 -9.88 -7.48 -36.80
N CYS A 201 -9.45 -6.44 -37.43
CA CYS A 201 -8.69 -6.43 -38.68
C CYS A 201 -7.28 -5.88 -38.45
N LEU A 202 -6.24 -6.68 -38.69
CA LEU A 202 -4.84 -6.28 -38.46
C LEU A 202 -4.49 -4.96 -39.13
N GLU A 203 -4.93 -4.75 -40.38
CA GLU A 203 -4.59 -3.54 -41.18
C GLU A 203 -5.13 -2.25 -40.52
N TYR A 204 -6.33 -2.30 -39.95
CA TYR A 204 -7.00 -1.12 -39.38
C TYR A 204 -6.75 -0.96 -37.90
N ASP A 205 -6.70 -2.07 -37.15
CA ASP A 205 -6.65 -2.04 -35.72
C ASP A 205 -5.23 -1.88 -35.15
N GLU A 206 -4.18 -2.10 -35.95
CA GLU A 206 -2.81 -1.79 -35.58
C GLU A 206 -2.64 -0.29 -35.20
N TYR A 207 -3.39 0.59 -35.86
CA TYR A 207 -3.39 2.02 -35.54
C TYR A 207 -3.87 2.28 -34.10
N HIS A 208 -4.77 1.45 -33.59
CA HIS A 208 -5.35 1.61 -32.23
C HIS A 208 -4.56 0.84 -31.17
N PHE A 209 -4.06 -0.34 -31.49
CA PHE A 209 -3.44 -1.27 -30.53
C PHE A 209 -1.90 -1.33 -30.63
N GLY A 210 -1.31 -0.64 -31.60
CA GLY A 210 0.14 -0.58 -31.78
C GLY A 210 0.73 -1.80 -32.46
N SER A 211 2.05 -1.75 -32.68
CA SER A 211 2.82 -2.75 -33.48
C SER A 211 2.84 -4.16 -32.85
N HIS A 212 2.50 -4.31 -31.57
CA HIS A 212 2.42 -5.59 -30.88
C HIS A 212 1.09 -6.34 -31.09
N LEU A 213 0.11 -5.73 -31.81
CA LEU A 213 -1.19 -6.33 -32.08
C LEU A 213 -1.09 -7.72 -32.71
N ASN A 214 -0.26 -7.87 -33.74
CA ASN A 214 -0.09 -9.14 -34.41
C ASN A 214 0.43 -10.24 -33.50
N ASN A 215 1.42 -9.94 -32.64
CA ASN A 215 1.94 -10.89 -31.66
C ASN A 215 0.87 -11.31 -30.65
N ALA A 216 0.10 -10.35 -30.14
CA ALA A 216 -0.99 -10.62 -29.18
C ALA A 216 -2.08 -11.50 -29.82
N ILE A 217 -2.48 -11.24 -31.06
CA ILE A 217 -3.44 -12.06 -31.80
C ILE A 217 -2.92 -13.49 -32.01
N MET A 218 -1.65 -13.65 -32.41
CA MET A 218 -1.06 -14.98 -32.60
C MET A 218 -0.97 -15.76 -31.29
N ASN A 219 -0.62 -15.10 -30.19
CA ASN A 219 -0.63 -15.72 -28.86
C ASN A 219 -2.02 -16.20 -28.46
N LEU A 220 -3.04 -15.37 -28.65
CA LEU A 220 -4.44 -15.72 -28.34
C LEU A 220 -4.99 -16.82 -29.27
N LYS A 221 -4.60 -16.81 -30.56
CA LYS A 221 -4.90 -17.91 -31.48
C LYS A 221 -4.30 -19.23 -31.01
N ASN A 222 -3.02 -19.22 -30.61
CA ASN A 222 -2.34 -20.41 -30.10
C ASN A 222 -2.97 -20.94 -28.80
N LYS A 223 -3.53 -20.06 -27.98
CA LYS A 223 -4.34 -20.39 -26.79
C LYS A 223 -5.75 -20.86 -27.14
N GLY A 224 -6.16 -20.85 -28.40
CA GLY A 224 -7.50 -21.22 -28.85
C GLY A 224 -8.59 -20.20 -28.50
N SER A 225 -8.20 -18.96 -28.21
CA SER A 225 -9.15 -17.90 -27.82
C SER A 225 -9.62 -17.05 -29.00
N LEU A 226 -8.90 -17.05 -30.12
CA LEU A 226 -9.26 -16.33 -31.35
C LEU A 226 -9.30 -17.26 -32.57
N VAL A 227 -10.20 -16.95 -33.48
CA VAL A 227 -10.32 -17.58 -34.81
C VAL A 227 -10.35 -16.52 -35.89
N ILE A 228 -9.77 -16.83 -37.04
CA ILE A 228 -9.81 -15.96 -38.23
C ILE A 228 -10.95 -16.39 -39.15
N SER A 229 -11.74 -15.43 -39.64
CA SER A 229 -12.74 -15.65 -40.70
C SER A 229 -12.11 -15.63 -42.10
N PRO A 230 -12.83 -16.09 -43.15
CA PRO A 230 -12.38 -15.98 -44.54
C PRO A 230 -12.09 -14.55 -45.00
N GLU A 231 -12.69 -13.55 -44.33
CA GLU A 231 -12.51 -12.13 -44.62
C GLU A 231 -11.33 -11.50 -43.86
N ASN A 232 -10.45 -12.33 -43.26
CA ASN A 232 -9.30 -11.90 -42.47
C ASN A 232 -9.67 -11.12 -41.19
N LEU A 233 -10.85 -11.39 -40.61
CA LEU A 233 -11.30 -10.81 -39.38
C LEU A 233 -11.11 -11.81 -38.20
N TRP A 234 -10.57 -11.31 -37.10
CA TRP A 234 -10.32 -12.11 -35.88
C TRP A 234 -11.44 -11.95 -34.87
N SER A 235 -12.10 -13.06 -34.54
CA SER A 235 -13.20 -13.09 -33.58
C SER A 235 -12.84 -13.93 -32.35
N TYR A 236 -13.38 -13.54 -31.20
CA TYR A 236 -13.20 -14.26 -29.95
C TYR A 236 -14.06 -15.52 -29.89
N ILE A 237 -13.44 -16.63 -29.55
CA ILE A 237 -14.08 -17.94 -29.34
C ILE A 237 -13.66 -18.62 -28.02
N GLY A 238 -13.00 -17.88 -27.14
CA GLY A 238 -12.51 -18.41 -25.87
C GLY A 238 -13.65 -18.90 -24.94
N PRO A 239 -13.31 -19.62 -23.88
CA PRO A 239 -14.29 -20.28 -22.99
C PRO A 239 -15.11 -19.29 -22.15
N GLU A 240 -14.63 -18.09 -21.95
CA GLU A 240 -15.31 -17.08 -21.13
C GLU A 240 -16.34 -16.30 -21.94
N GLU A 241 -17.62 -16.40 -21.61
CA GLU A 241 -18.71 -15.64 -22.27
C GLU A 241 -18.43 -14.12 -22.25
N LYS A 242 -17.79 -13.63 -21.19
CA LYS A 242 -17.41 -12.23 -21.02
C LYS A 242 -15.98 -12.13 -20.50
N PRO A 243 -14.95 -12.11 -21.37
CA PRO A 243 -13.55 -12.07 -20.97
C PRO A 243 -13.22 -10.86 -20.07
N SER A 244 -13.92 -9.74 -20.21
CA SER A 244 -13.76 -8.57 -19.35
C SER A 244 -14.04 -8.82 -17.85
N ARG A 245 -14.74 -9.93 -17.51
CA ARG A 245 -14.96 -10.33 -16.11
C ARG A 245 -13.81 -11.18 -15.55
N ALA A 246 -13.10 -11.89 -16.43
CA ALA A 246 -11.95 -12.72 -16.06
C ALA A 246 -10.67 -11.89 -15.91
N PHE A 247 -10.62 -10.72 -16.53
CA PHE A 247 -9.44 -9.87 -16.52
C PHE A 247 -9.59 -8.71 -15.56
N SER A 248 -8.52 -8.41 -14.84
CA SER A 248 -8.46 -7.27 -13.93
C SER A 248 -7.23 -6.42 -14.23
N ILE A 249 -7.44 -5.13 -14.47
CA ILE A 249 -6.34 -4.17 -14.60
C ILE A 249 -5.61 -3.88 -13.27
N ARG A 250 -6.13 -4.40 -12.15
CA ARG A 250 -5.59 -4.17 -10.80
C ARG A 250 -5.09 -5.43 -10.12
N MET A 251 -5.48 -6.61 -10.58
CA MET A 251 -5.18 -7.89 -9.93
C MET A 251 -4.65 -8.87 -10.97
N ILE A 252 -3.44 -9.33 -10.76
CA ILE A 252 -2.77 -10.30 -11.64
C ILE A 252 -3.04 -11.73 -11.17
N GLU A 253 -3.43 -11.93 -9.90
CA GLU A 253 -3.60 -13.23 -9.28
C GLU A 253 -5.05 -13.73 -9.34
N SER A 254 -5.23 -14.96 -9.83
CA SER A 254 -6.52 -15.67 -9.84
C SER A 254 -6.84 -16.34 -8.50
N GLU A 255 -5.81 -16.68 -7.73
CA GLU A 255 -5.91 -17.47 -6.50
C GLU A 255 -6.11 -16.57 -5.27
N LYS A 256 -7.09 -16.91 -4.43
CA LYS A 256 -7.45 -16.11 -3.25
C LYS A 256 -7.73 -16.99 -2.04
N TYR A 257 -7.38 -16.49 -0.86
CA TYR A 257 -7.83 -17.01 0.43
C TYR A 257 -9.14 -16.37 0.84
N LYS A 258 -10.10 -17.17 1.30
CA LYS A 258 -11.35 -16.70 1.90
C LYS A 258 -11.17 -16.59 3.42
N VAL A 259 -11.56 -15.45 3.98
CA VAL A 259 -11.60 -15.23 5.43
C VAL A 259 -13.04 -15.45 5.88
N ILE A 260 -13.28 -16.49 6.69
CA ILE A 260 -14.62 -16.93 7.08
C ILE A 260 -14.77 -16.82 8.59
N GLU A 261 -15.83 -16.16 9.04
CA GLU A 261 -16.24 -16.20 10.45
C GLU A 261 -16.87 -17.58 10.76
N LYS A 262 -16.29 -18.29 11.72
CA LYS A 262 -16.53 -19.72 11.94
C LYS A 262 -17.97 -20.06 12.33
N PHE A 263 -18.64 -19.21 13.14
CA PHE A 263 -19.99 -19.49 13.61
C PHE A 263 -21.08 -19.07 12.64
N SER A 264 -20.94 -17.90 12.03
CA SER A 264 -21.92 -17.40 11.06
C SER A 264 -21.71 -17.95 9.66
N ASN A 265 -20.55 -18.54 9.40
CA ASN A 265 -20.09 -18.96 8.08
C ASN A 265 -20.08 -17.82 7.03
N GLU A 266 -19.97 -16.58 7.53
CA GLU A 266 -19.93 -15.38 6.71
C GLU A 266 -18.52 -15.19 6.13
N ILE A 267 -18.45 -14.95 4.81
CA ILE A 267 -17.19 -14.57 4.16
C ILE A 267 -16.96 -13.09 4.44
N LEU A 268 -15.96 -12.78 5.26
CA LEU A 268 -15.61 -11.41 5.60
C LEU A 268 -14.84 -10.72 4.47
N GLU A 269 -13.91 -11.45 3.84
CA GLU A 269 -13.06 -10.91 2.78
C GLU A 269 -12.44 -12.03 1.94
N GLU A 270 -12.04 -11.70 0.70
CA GLU A 270 -11.13 -12.50 -0.13
C GLU A 270 -9.79 -11.77 -0.24
N ILE A 271 -8.69 -12.48 0.04
CA ILE A 271 -7.32 -11.95 0.05
C ILE A 271 -6.51 -12.68 -1.01
N GLU A 272 -5.79 -11.95 -1.85
CA GLU A 272 -4.88 -12.50 -2.85
C GLU A 272 -3.81 -13.40 -2.19
N ASP A 273 -3.43 -14.46 -2.88
CA ASP A 273 -2.49 -15.48 -2.38
C ASP A 273 -1.18 -14.86 -1.88
N SER A 274 -0.57 -13.98 -2.68
CA SER A 274 0.66 -13.26 -2.35
C SER A 274 0.59 -12.42 -1.08
N ARG A 275 -0.62 -12.02 -0.67
CA ARG A 275 -0.87 -11.15 0.50
C ARG A 275 -1.46 -11.87 1.69
N ALA A 276 -1.91 -13.11 1.50
CA ALA A 276 -2.65 -13.83 2.53
C ALA A 276 -1.82 -13.99 3.82
N PHE A 277 -0.60 -14.48 3.71
CA PHE A 277 0.24 -14.76 4.89
C PHE A 277 0.78 -13.51 5.62
N PHE A 278 0.60 -12.31 5.07
CA PHE A 278 0.81 -11.08 5.82
C PHE A 278 -0.36 -10.71 6.73
N GLN A 279 -1.54 -11.31 6.53
CA GLN A 279 -2.78 -10.91 7.18
C GLN A 279 -3.46 -12.05 7.92
N VAL A 280 -3.44 -13.27 7.35
CA VAL A 280 -4.12 -14.44 7.89
C VAL A 280 -3.15 -15.60 8.10
N TYR A 281 -2.93 -15.96 9.34
CA TYR A 281 -2.14 -17.08 9.84
C TYR A 281 -2.69 -17.46 11.22
N GLU A 282 -2.44 -18.65 11.69
CA GLU A 282 -2.92 -19.07 13.01
C GLU A 282 -2.42 -18.13 14.12
N GLY A 283 -3.34 -17.63 14.92
CA GLY A 283 -3.07 -16.63 15.96
C GLY A 283 -3.02 -15.18 15.47
N ALA A 284 -3.23 -14.91 14.18
CA ALA A 284 -3.34 -13.54 13.65
C ALA A 284 -4.58 -12.83 14.21
N VAL A 285 -4.45 -11.54 14.48
CA VAL A 285 -5.60 -10.66 14.74
C VAL A 285 -6.00 -10.00 13.43
N TYR A 286 -7.10 -10.51 12.88
CA TYR A 286 -7.72 -9.96 11.69
C TYR A 286 -8.72 -8.87 12.06
N MET A 287 -8.71 -7.76 11.34
CA MET A 287 -9.59 -6.62 11.61
C MET A 287 -10.53 -6.38 10.44
N HIS A 288 -11.83 -6.28 10.73
CA HIS A 288 -12.86 -6.06 9.73
C HIS A 288 -13.99 -5.18 10.26
N GLN A 289 -14.24 -4.04 9.61
CA GLN A 289 -15.26 -3.05 9.99
C GLN A 289 -15.18 -2.60 11.47
N GLY A 290 -13.93 -2.45 11.98
CA GLY A 290 -13.69 -2.06 13.37
C GLY A 290 -13.94 -3.16 14.40
N LYS A 291 -14.17 -4.40 13.97
CA LYS A 291 -14.22 -5.59 14.84
C LYS A 291 -12.92 -6.35 14.72
N THR A 292 -12.53 -7.02 15.80
CA THR A 292 -11.36 -7.90 15.83
C THR A 292 -11.78 -9.36 15.79
N TYR A 293 -11.00 -10.16 15.06
CA TYR A 293 -11.19 -11.60 14.91
C TYR A 293 -9.84 -12.29 15.15
N LEU A 294 -9.85 -13.39 15.88
CA LEU A 294 -8.70 -14.26 16.02
C LEU A 294 -8.75 -15.32 14.93
N VAL A 295 -7.72 -15.43 14.11
CA VAL A 295 -7.58 -16.53 13.15
C VAL A 295 -7.22 -17.79 13.92
N GLU A 296 -8.14 -18.76 13.94
CA GLU A 296 -8.00 -19.99 14.68
C GLU A 296 -7.32 -21.09 13.86
N ALA A 297 -7.63 -21.14 12.58
CA ALA A 297 -7.07 -22.13 11.66
C ALA A 297 -6.89 -21.55 10.25
N LEU A 298 -5.86 -22.01 9.56
CA LEU A 298 -5.56 -21.72 8.17
C LEU A 298 -5.48 -23.03 7.38
N ASP A 299 -6.46 -23.28 6.51
CA ASP A 299 -6.45 -24.38 5.58
C ASP A 299 -5.78 -23.95 4.27
N LEU A 300 -4.56 -24.46 4.05
CA LEU A 300 -3.77 -24.13 2.86
C LEU A 300 -4.31 -24.78 1.58
N SER A 301 -4.96 -25.93 1.71
CA SER A 301 -5.48 -26.70 0.57
C SER A 301 -6.76 -26.11 0.04
N LEU A 302 -7.66 -25.72 0.91
CA LEU A 302 -8.93 -25.07 0.57
C LEU A 302 -8.79 -23.56 0.40
N LYS A 303 -7.63 -22.99 0.77
CA LYS A 303 -7.37 -21.55 0.81
C LYS A 303 -8.40 -20.79 1.66
N VAL A 304 -8.61 -21.28 2.89
CA VAL A 304 -9.58 -20.72 3.83
C VAL A 304 -8.93 -20.43 5.16
N ALA A 305 -9.14 -19.22 5.68
CA ALA A 305 -8.80 -18.83 7.04
C ALA A 305 -10.09 -18.76 7.88
N PHE A 306 -10.19 -19.59 8.90
CA PHE A 306 -11.31 -19.58 9.85
C PHE A 306 -10.97 -18.66 11.01
N CYS A 307 -11.85 -17.71 11.30
CA CYS A 307 -11.65 -16.76 12.38
C CYS A 307 -12.86 -16.68 13.33
N LEU A 308 -12.56 -16.31 14.56
CA LEU A 308 -13.55 -16.13 15.63
C LEU A 308 -13.59 -14.65 16.01
N LYS A 309 -14.78 -14.08 16.13
CA LYS A 309 -14.95 -12.74 16.66
C LYS A 309 -14.47 -12.69 18.11
N ALA A 310 -13.53 -11.80 18.41
CA ALA A 310 -12.95 -11.64 19.75
C ALA A 310 -12.62 -10.17 20.00
N ASP A 311 -12.88 -9.69 21.22
CA ASP A 311 -12.46 -8.34 21.63
C ASP A 311 -11.01 -8.35 22.10
N LEU A 312 -10.09 -8.18 21.15
CA LEU A 312 -8.66 -8.23 21.41
C LEU A 312 -8.10 -6.82 21.55
N LYS A 313 -7.35 -6.57 22.63
CA LYS A 313 -6.70 -5.27 22.89
C LYS A 313 -5.29 -5.16 22.28
N TYR A 314 -4.94 -6.08 21.40
CA TYR A 314 -3.67 -6.11 20.67
C TYR A 314 -3.92 -6.37 19.18
N PHE A 315 -2.89 -6.14 18.39
CA PHE A 315 -2.84 -6.56 16.99
C PHE A 315 -1.57 -7.37 16.74
N THR A 316 -1.50 -8.03 15.60
CA THR A 316 -0.34 -8.85 15.22
C THR A 316 0.39 -8.25 14.01
N LYS A 317 1.71 -8.43 13.96
CA LYS A 317 2.56 -8.03 12.82
C LYS A 317 3.50 -9.17 12.48
N THR A 318 3.51 -9.58 11.20
CA THR A 318 4.39 -10.65 10.71
C THR A 318 5.87 -10.32 10.87
N ARG A 319 6.64 -11.37 11.05
CA ARG A 319 8.09 -11.42 10.92
C ARG A 319 8.36 -12.21 9.64
N ASP A 320 8.75 -11.50 8.61
CA ASP A 320 8.95 -12.04 7.28
C ASP A 320 10.29 -11.57 6.71
N TYR A 321 10.76 -12.31 5.72
CA TYR A 321 11.94 -11.98 4.95
C TYR A 321 11.69 -12.27 3.48
N THR A 322 11.97 -11.29 2.62
CA THR A 322 11.89 -11.44 1.17
C THR A 322 13.27 -11.46 0.57
N ASP A 323 13.56 -12.51 -0.17
CA ASP A 323 14.81 -12.71 -0.93
C ASP A 323 14.55 -12.54 -2.42
N ILE A 324 15.50 -11.95 -3.12
CA ILE A 324 15.42 -11.72 -4.56
C ILE A 324 16.63 -12.37 -5.20
N HIS A 325 16.40 -13.47 -5.92
CA HIS A 325 17.42 -14.22 -6.63
C HIS A 325 17.35 -13.96 -8.14
N VAL A 326 18.40 -13.36 -8.69
CA VAL A 326 18.49 -13.08 -10.14
C VAL A 326 18.82 -14.36 -10.89
N ILE A 327 17.99 -14.75 -11.86
CA ILE A 327 18.13 -15.98 -12.65
C ILE A 327 19.14 -15.74 -13.78
N GLY A 328 20.09 -16.67 -13.94
CA GLY A 328 21.04 -16.66 -15.06
C GLY A 328 22.12 -15.58 -14.98
N GLY A 329 22.24 -14.93 -13.84
CA GLY A 329 23.20 -13.88 -13.63
C GLY A 329 24.61 -14.38 -13.38
N ASN A 330 25.40 -14.59 -14.42
CA ASN A 330 26.78 -14.21 -14.32
C ASN A 330 26.77 -12.68 -14.13
N LEU A 331 27.14 -12.21 -12.94
CA LEU A 331 27.30 -10.79 -12.60
C LEU A 331 28.43 -10.09 -13.38
N ALA A 332 28.82 -10.65 -14.51
CA ALA A 332 29.74 -10.06 -15.46
C ALA A 332 28.96 -9.02 -16.29
N TYR A 333 29.13 -7.78 -15.92
CA TYR A 333 28.74 -6.67 -16.78
C TYR A 333 29.26 -6.91 -18.20
N PRO A 334 28.41 -6.93 -19.23
CA PRO A 334 28.92 -6.67 -20.55
C PRO A 334 29.55 -5.29 -20.45
N GLN A 335 30.87 -5.21 -20.61
CA GLN A 335 31.50 -3.92 -20.89
C GLN A 335 30.95 -3.51 -22.24
N VAL A 336 29.93 -2.62 -22.25
CA VAL A 336 29.51 -1.95 -23.46
C VAL A 336 30.70 -1.09 -23.85
N LYS A 337 31.52 -1.60 -24.79
CA LYS A 337 32.51 -0.80 -25.47
C LYS A 337 31.73 0.17 -26.35
N THR A 338 31.40 1.33 -25.79
CA THR A 338 30.87 2.42 -26.59
C THR A 338 32.02 2.95 -27.44
N THR A 339 31.89 2.82 -28.72
CA THR A 339 32.80 3.43 -29.72
C THR A 339 32.61 4.94 -29.82
N GLU A 340 31.67 5.51 -29.10
CA GLU A 340 31.42 6.95 -29.04
C GLU A 340 31.75 7.49 -27.65
N PRO A 341 32.70 8.43 -27.52
CA PRO A 341 33.17 8.95 -26.24
C PRO A 341 32.16 9.77 -25.43
N ASP A 342 31.01 10.16 -26.02
CA ASP A 342 30.04 11.06 -25.39
C ASP A 342 28.78 10.38 -24.82
N LYS A 343 28.63 9.06 -24.93
CA LYS A 343 27.51 8.35 -24.29
C LYS A 343 27.93 7.83 -22.93
N MET A 344 27.39 8.42 -21.86
CA MET A 344 27.55 7.89 -20.50
C MET A 344 27.04 6.45 -20.47
N ALA A 345 27.97 5.49 -20.26
CA ALA A 345 27.58 4.11 -20.07
C ALA A 345 26.78 3.97 -18.76
N THR A 346 25.55 3.49 -18.86
CA THR A 346 24.76 3.17 -17.68
C THR A 346 25.29 1.92 -16.98
N THR A 347 25.30 1.93 -15.64
CA THR A 347 25.54 0.73 -14.82
C THR A 347 24.26 -0.01 -14.46
N ALA A 348 23.13 0.44 -15.02
CA ALA A 348 21.83 -0.15 -14.81
C ALA A 348 21.72 -1.51 -15.53
N GLN A 349 21.12 -2.48 -14.86
CA GLN A 349 20.89 -3.82 -15.37
C GLN A 349 19.47 -4.26 -15.10
N ALA A 350 18.90 -5.06 -15.99
CA ALA A 350 17.62 -5.72 -15.81
C ALA A 350 17.75 -7.21 -16.14
N ASN A 351 17.06 -8.05 -15.38
CA ASN A 351 17.00 -9.48 -15.67
C ASN A 351 15.80 -10.12 -14.94
N THR A 352 15.46 -11.34 -15.32
CA THR A 352 14.46 -12.13 -14.61
C THR A 352 14.99 -12.51 -13.22
N CYS A 353 14.14 -12.48 -12.23
CA CYS A 353 14.46 -12.88 -10.87
C CYS A 353 13.36 -13.73 -10.26
N THR A 354 13.71 -14.56 -9.29
CA THR A 354 12.77 -15.23 -8.38
C THR A 354 12.69 -14.43 -7.09
N VAL A 355 11.49 -14.00 -6.75
CA VAL A 355 11.19 -13.33 -5.48
C VAL A 355 10.59 -14.36 -4.53
N THR A 356 11.22 -14.59 -3.38
CA THR A 356 10.74 -15.56 -2.39
C THR A 356 10.52 -14.88 -1.05
N THR A 357 9.30 -14.94 -0.54
CA THR A 357 8.95 -14.46 0.80
C THR A 357 8.74 -15.64 1.75
N LYS A 358 9.31 -15.54 2.94
CA LYS A 358 9.18 -16.50 4.04
C LYS A 358 8.66 -15.80 5.27
N TRP A 359 7.66 -16.41 5.93
CA TRP A 359 7.10 -15.93 7.19
C TRP A 359 7.51 -16.89 8.30
N PHE A 360 8.30 -16.41 9.26
CA PHE A 360 8.87 -17.22 10.32
C PHE A 360 8.29 -16.90 11.70
N GLY A 361 7.37 -15.94 11.79
CA GLY A 361 6.73 -15.61 13.05
C GLY A 361 5.90 -14.34 13.00
N PHE A 362 5.40 -13.94 14.15
CA PHE A 362 4.72 -12.67 14.31
C PHE A 362 4.90 -12.11 15.71
N TYR A 363 4.75 -10.79 15.83
CA TYR A 363 4.67 -10.08 17.08
C TYR A 363 3.23 -9.86 17.49
N ARG A 364 2.94 -9.94 18.81
CA ARG A 364 1.74 -9.40 19.43
C ARG A 364 2.07 -8.04 20.03
N ILE A 365 1.28 -7.03 19.68
CA ILE A 365 1.56 -5.63 19.97
C ILE A 365 0.33 -5.03 20.64
N TRP A 366 0.48 -4.50 21.87
CA TRP A 366 -0.60 -3.81 22.58
C TRP A 366 -1.08 -2.59 21.79
N ARG A 367 -2.39 -2.42 21.63
CA ARG A 367 -2.95 -1.24 20.96
C ARG A 367 -2.65 0.04 21.75
N ALA A 368 -2.80 0.02 23.06
CA ALA A 368 -2.66 1.22 23.90
C ALA A 368 -1.22 1.78 23.92
N SER A 369 -0.21 0.92 24.00
CA SER A 369 1.20 1.33 24.17
C SER A 369 2.03 1.18 22.91
N ASN A 370 1.52 0.49 21.89
CA ASN A 370 2.27 0.06 20.69
C ASN A 370 3.54 -0.75 21.03
N GLN A 371 3.56 -1.39 22.21
CA GLN A 371 4.68 -2.21 22.68
C GLN A 371 4.48 -3.67 22.29
N ILE A 372 5.57 -4.29 21.82
CA ILE A 372 5.62 -5.72 21.62
C ILE A 372 5.67 -6.40 22.98
N PHE A 373 4.73 -7.32 23.23
CA PHE A 373 4.70 -8.09 24.47
C PHE A 373 4.91 -9.58 24.25
N ASP A 374 4.81 -10.05 23.01
CA ASP A 374 5.00 -11.46 22.69
C ASP A 374 5.51 -11.63 21.24
N SER A 375 6.23 -12.73 21.02
CA SER A 375 6.74 -13.14 19.71
C SER A 375 6.50 -14.63 19.52
N VAL A 376 5.71 -14.97 18.51
CA VAL A 376 5.32 -16.35 18.19
C VAL A 376 5.96 -16.79 16.89
N GLU A 377 6.46 -18.01 16.82
CA GLU A 377 6.99 -18.61 15.59
C GLU A 377 5.86 -19.12 14.70
N LEU A 378 6.07 -19.08 13.39
CA LEU A 378 5.18 -19.62 12.36
C LEU A 378 5.95 -20.59 11.48
N ASN A 379 5.23 -21.60 11.02
CA ASN A 379 5.71 -22.53 10.00
C ASN A 379 4.78 -22.48 8.79
N LEU A 380 4.92 -21.42 8.00
CA LEU A 380 4.15 -21.23 6.76
C LEU A 380 5.01 -21.59 5.55
N PRO A 381 4.41 -22.07 4.45
CA PRO A 381 5.12 -22.28 3.21
C PRO A 381 5.67 -20.94 2.68
N SER A 382 6.81 -21.00 2.02
CA SER A 382 7.33 -19.84 1.31
C SER A 382 6.49 -19.58 0.05
N PHE A 383 6.32 -18.31 -0.28
CA PHE A 383 5.68 -17.88 -1.52
C PHE A 383 6.75 -17.38 -2.49
N SER A 384 6.80 -17.96 -3.69
CA SER A 384 7.78 -17.61 -4.72
C SER A 384 7.09 -17.31 -6.03
N TYR A 385 7.57 -16.29 -6.72
CA TYR A 385 7.12 -15.95 -8.08
C TYR A 385 8.28 -15.38 -8.90
N GLU A 386 8.15 -15.47 -10.22
CA GLU A 386 9.09 -14.87 -11.15
C GLU A 386 8.68 -13.43 -11.48
N SER A 387 9.68 -12.56 -11.57
CA SER A 387 9.50 -11.14 -11.88
C SER A 387 10.72 -10.61 -12.64
N GLN A 388 10.65 -9.36 -13.05
CA GLN A 388 11.79 -8.63 -13.58
C GLN A 388 12.44 -7.80 -12.46
N ALA A 389 13.75 -7.91 -12.35
CA ALA A 389 14.54 -7.10 -11.44
C ALA A 389 15.35 -6.06 -12.22
N PHE A 390 15.35 -4.86 -11.71
CA PHE A 390 16.21 -3.78 -12.17
C PHE A 390 17.11 -3.34 -11.02
N TRP A 391 18.40 -3.19 -11.29
CA TRP A 391 19.35 -2.72 -10.27
C TRP A 391 20.44 -1.87 -10.86
N ILE A 392 21.04 -1.04 -10.00
CA ILE A 392 22.22 -0.21 -10.30
C ILE A 392 23.31 -0.59 -9.31
N ARG A 393 24.51 -0.84 -9.82
CA ARG A 393 25.67 -1.06 -8.95
C ARG A 393 26.19 0.30 -8.46
N VAL A 394 26.33 0.43 -7.15
CA VAL A 394 26.94 1.63 -6.57
C VAL A 394 28.48 1.49 -6.66
N PRO A 395 29.19 2.36 -7.39
CA PRO A 395 30.65 2.31 -7.50
C PRO A 395 31.33 2.48 -6.14
N PRO A 396 32.48 1.82 -5.91
CA PRO A 396 33.24 1.99 -4.67
C PRO A 396 33.63 3.44 -4.38
N SER A 397 33.83 4.26 -5.41
CA SER A 397 34.13 5.70 -5.29
C SER A 397 33.00 6.47 -4.61
N ILE A 398 31.73 6.17 -4.97
CA ILE A 398 30.57 6.80 -4.32
C ILE A 398 30.49 6.37 -2.85
N ARG A 399 30.68 5.08 -2.56
CA ARG A 399 30.70 4.60 -1.18
C ARG A 399 31.76 5.32 -0.36
N LYS A 400 32.98 5.41 -0.88
CA LYS A 400 34.09 6.15 -0.23
C LYS A 400 33.76 7.63 -0.02
N ALA A 401 33.11 8.30 -0.97
CA ALA A 401 32.71 9.70 -0.84
C ALA A 401 31.66 9.89 0.27
N VAL A 402 30.69 8.98 0.38
CA VAL A 402 29.67 8.98 1.45
C VAL A 402 30.31 8.75 2.82
N ASP A 403 31.27 7.81 2.92
CA ASP A 403 31.98 7.51 4.16
C ASP A 403 32.85 8.70 4.61
N ILE A 404 33.54 9.39 3.67
CA ILE A 404 34.32 10.62 3.95
C ILE A 404 33.43 11.71 4.54
N GLN A 405 32.20 11.86 4.02
CA GLN A 405 31.24 12.84 4.53
C GLN A 405 30.53 12.36 5.81
N LYS A 406 30.87 11.19 6.35
CA LYS A 406 30.23 10.59 7.53
C LYS A 406 28.72 10.44 7.41
N LEU A 407 28.22 10.24 6.20
CA LEU A 407 26.80 10.02 5.92
C LEU A 407 26.43 8.53 6.02
N PRO A 408 25.20 8.18 6.43
CA PRO A 408 24.77 6.79 6.57
C PRO A 408 24.53 6.17 5.19
N PHE A 409 25.48 5.38 4.70
CA PHE A 409 25.44 4.76 3.37
C PHE A 409 24.16 3.93 3.11
N ARG A 410 23.73 3.12 4.09
CA ARG A 410 22.50 2.31 3.96
C ARG A 410 21.24 3.17 3.81
N ALA A 411 21.17 4.30 4.50
CA ALA A 411 20.06 5.24 4.36
C ALA A 411 20.06 5.88 2.97
N GLY A 412 21.23 6.22 2.43
CA GLY A 412 21.39 6.70 1.06
C GLY A 412 20.96 5.68 0.01
N GLN A 413 21.34 4.41 0.16
CA GLN A 413 20.88 3.33 -0.72
C GLN A 413 19.35 3.17 -0.68
N HIS A 414 18.76 3.18 0.52
CA HIS A 414 17.32 3.08 0.69
C HIS A 414 16.57 4.24 0.01
N ALA A 415 17.05 5.47 0.21
CA ALA A 415 16.49 6.64 -0.45
C ALA A 415 16.62 6.57 -1.98
N ALA A 416 17.77 6.12 -2.49
CA ALA A 416 18.00 5.93 -3.92
C ALA A 416 17.05 4.87 -4.52
N SER A 417 16.79 3.75 -3.83
CA SER A 417 15.85 2.73 -4.30
C SER A 417 14.42 3.27 -4.41
N HIS A 418 13.97 4.09 -3.46
CA HIS A 418 12.68 4.77 -3.55
C HIS A 418 12.62 5.79 -4.68
N ALA A 419 13.72 6.54 -4.93
CA ALA A 419 13.78 7.47 -6.04
C ALA A 419 13.69 6.75 -7.40
N LEU A 420 14.33 5.58 -7.51
CA LEU A 420 14.26 4.75 -8.73
C LEU A 420 12.86 4.26 -9.02
N LEU A 421 12.10 3.83 -7.99
CA LEU A 421 10.71 3.40 -8.17
C LEU A 421 9.81 4.49 -8.79
N ASN A 422 10.13 5.77 -8.59
CA ASN A 422 9.35 6.87 -9.16
C ASN A 422 9.70 7.19 -10.62
N VAL A 423 10.75 6.59 -11.18
CA VAL A 423 11.17 6.81 -12.58
C VAL A 423 11.06 5.56 -13.45
N VAL A 424 10.74 4.42 -12.85
CA VAL A 424 10.46 3.18 -13.59
C VAL A 424 9.01 3.19 -14.04
N PRO A 425 8.71 2.98 -15.35
CA PRO A 425 7.34 2.84 -15.83
C PRO A 425 6.66 1.64 -15.15
N LEU A 426 5.45 1.84 -14.68
CA LEU A 426 4.62 0.79 -14.06
C LEU A 426 3.57 0.30 -15.04
#